data_70fcfa96441cd738afc79a7a73a40fc9
#
_entry.id   70fcfa96441cd738afc79a7a73a40fc9
#
_cell.length_a   1.000
_cell.length_b   1.000
_cell.length_c   1.000
_cell.angle_alpha   90.00
_cell.angle_beta   90.00
_cell.angle_gamma   90.00
#
_symmetry.space_group_name_H-M   'P 1'
#
loop_
_entity.id
_entity.type
_entity.pdbx_description
1 polymer ?
#
loop_
_entity_poly.entity_id
_entity_poly.type
_entity_poly.pdbx_seq_one_letter_code
_entity_poly.pdbx_strand_id
1 'polypeptide(L)'
;MKGVVLAGGTGSRLNPLTRVTNKHLLPIYDKPMVYYPIHTLVNAGIREILLVTGGKNAGDFLRLLGNGRDFGLKHLNYTYQEGEGGIAEALGLAEDFADGNPICVVLGDNIIEMNICRAVEAFKRQVRGAKILLKEVTDADRFGVAEIRGNYVVGIEEKPKIPKSNCAVIGVYLYDNTVFEKIKRLKPSGRGELEITDVNNFYVQEGTLTYETLDGWWTDAGTFESLLRANNLVAQSGANKVSAESGVATGAQKVNS
;
A
#
# COMPACT_ATOMS: atom_id res chain seq x y z
N MET A 1 10.57 -2.53 -12.07
CA MET A 1 9.39 -2.43 -11.17
C MET A 1 9.27 -1.01 -10.70
N LYS A 2 8.09 -0.42 -10.79
CA LYS A 2 7.78 0.93 -10.31
C LYS A 2 6.89 0.88 -9.07
N GLY A 3 6.88 1.95 -8.28
CA GLY A 3 6.07 2.02 -7.05
C GLY A 3 4.83 2.89 -7.25
N VAL A 4 3.74 2.53 -6.59
CA VAL A 4 2.51 3.34 -6.56
C VAL A 4 2.07 3.50 -5.11
N VAL A 5 1.89 4.75 -4.66
CA VAL A 5 1.30 5.06 -3.36
C VAL A 5 -0.09 5.63 -3.58
N LEU A 6 -1.11 4.99 -3.02
CA LEU A 6 -2.51 5.43 -3.16
C LEU A 6 -2.92 6.25 -1.94
N ALA A 7 -3.03 7.56 -2.13
CA ALA A 7 -3.32 8.56 -1.09
C ALA A 7 -4.52 9.47 -1.43
N GLY A 8 -5.48 8.95 -2.22
CA GLY A 8 -6.63 9.73 -2.73
C GLY A 8 -7.81 9.89 -1.76
N GLY A 9 -7.97 9.04 -0.77
CA GLY A 9 -9.17 9.03 0.09
C GLY A 9 -9.36 10.30 0.92
N THR A 10 -10.64 10.70 1.12
CA THR A 10 -11.01 11.93 1.85
C THR A 10 -10.78 11.85 3.37
N GLY A 11 -10.69 10.63 3.92
CA GLY A 11 -10.47 10.43 5.36
C GLY A 11 -11.64 10.84 6.24
N SER A 12 -12.87 10.72 5.77
CA SER A 12 -14.10 11.13 6.48
C SER A 12 -14.21 10.58 7.91
N ARG A 13 -13.71 9.37 8.16
CA ARG A 13 -13.66 8.72 9.48
C ARG A 13 -12.73 9.40 10.49
N LEU A 14 -11.85 10.29 10.02
CA LEU A 14 -10.95 11.09 10.86
C LEU A 14 -11.42 12.55 11.00
N ASN A 15 -12.67 12.87 10.64
CA ASN A 15 -13.23 14.18 10.94
C ASN A 15 -13.29 14.41 12.47
N PRO A 16 -12.94 15.63 12.95
CA PRO A 16 -12.76 16.87 12.17
C PRO A 16 -11.32 17.13 11.65
N LEU A 17 -10.33 16.27 11.94
CA LEU A 17 -8.93 16.50 11.54
C LEU A 17 -8.77 16.68 10.02
N THR A 18 -9.52 15.91 9.26
CA THR A 18 -9.44 15.89 7.79
C THR A 18 -10.29 16.96 7.09
N ARG A 19 -10.90 17.89 7.85
CA ARG A 19 -11.58 19.07 7.26
C ARG A 19 -10.63 20.06 6.61
N VAL A 20 -9.40 20.13 7.14
CA VAL A 20 -8.40 21.14 6.74
C VAL A 20 -7.15 20.54 6.10
N THR A 21 -7.02 19.21 6.12
CA THR A 21 -5.88 18.51 5.53
C THR A 21 -6.27 17.12 5.03
N ASN A 22 -5.44 16.53 4.17
CA ASN A 22 -5.61 15.13 3.77
C ASN A 22 -5.15 14.20 4.91
N LYS A 23 -5.83 13.04 5.09
CA LYS A 23 -5.47 12.09 6.16
C LYS A 23 -4.02 11.63 6.10
N HIS A 24 -3.47 11.45 4.90
CA HIS A 24 -2.10 10.98 4.70
C HIS A 24 -1.02 12.04 5.04
N LEU A 25 -1.44 13.28 5.31
CA LEU A 25 -0.59 14.35 5.83
C LEU A 25 -0.64 14.47 7.35
N LEU A 26 -1.56 13.76 8.02
CA LEU A 26 -1.60 13.71 9.47
C LEU A 26 -0.32 13.07 10.02
N PRO A 27 0.17 13.52 11.18
CA PRO A 27 1.37 12.95 11.77
C PRO A 27 1.12 11.53 12.29
N ILE A 28 2.09 10.66 12.07
CA ILE A 28 2.27 9.40 12.77
C ILE A 28 3.60 9.52 13.51
N TYR A 29 3.52 9.72 14.82
CA TYR A 29 4.65 9.99 15.71
C TYR A 29 5.49 11.19 15.24
N ASP A 30 6.58 10.98 14.52
CA ASP A 30 7.56 12.00 14.12
C ASP A 30 7.50 12.40 12.63
N LYS A 31 6.59 11.80 11.84
CA LYS A 31 6.53 12.00 10.38
C LYS A 31 5.08 12.06 9.85
N PRO A 32 4.85 12.76 8.73
CA PRO A 32 3.60 12.65 7.99
C PRO A 32 3.34 11.18 7.57
N MET A 33 2.08 10.75 7.66
CA MET A 33 1.66 9.37 7.36
C MET A 33 2.18 8.88 6.01
N VAL A 34 2.13 9.69 4.96
CA VAL A 34 2.57 9.32 3.59
C VAL A 34 4.07 8.95 3.49
N TYR A 35 4.90 9.34 4.46
CA TYR A 35 6.31 8.98 4.47
C TYR A 35 6.52 7.48 4.62
N TYR A 36 5.67 6.80 5.41
CA TYR A 36 5.79 5.36 5.67
C TYR A 36 5.63 4.50 4.41
N PRO A 37 4.57 4.65 3.59
CA PRO A 37 4.47 3.89 2.34
C PRO A 37 5.57 4.25 1.33
N ILE A 38 6.04 5.51 1.29
CA ILE A 38 7.20 5.87 0.46
C ILE A 38 8.45 5.12 0.94
N HIS A 39 8.74 5.11 2.25
CA HIS A 39 9.88 4.37 2.80
C HIS A 39 9.74 2.85 2.60
N THR A 40 8.51 2.30 2.66
CA THR A 40 8.27 0.89 2.33
C THR A 40 8.78 0.55 0.93
N LEU A 41 8.46 1.37 -0.07
CA LEU A 41 8.91 1.18 -1.45
C LEU A 41 10.41 1.44 -1.62
N VAL A 42 10.92 2.51 -1.01
CA VAL A 42 12.34 2.87 -1.09
C VAL A 42 13.23 1.79 -0.47
N ASN A 43 12.86 1.26 0.69
CA ASN A 43 13.61 0.19 1.36
C ASN A 43 13.60 -1.11 0.55
N ALA A 44 12.56 -1.34 -0.27
CA ALA A 44 12.49 -2.45 -1.21
C ALA A 44 13.25 -2.19 -2.54
N GLY A 45 14.02 -1.11 -2.61
CA GLY A 45 14.85 -0.79 -3.79
C GLY A 45 14.10 -0.10 -4.93
N ILE A 46 12.86 0.33 -4.73
CA ILE A 46 12.05 1.00 -5.75
C ILE A 46 12.34 2.50 -5.70
N ARG A 47 12.70 3.09 -6.84
CA ARG A 47 13.18 4.48 -6.93
C ARG A 47 12.36 5.37 -7.85
N GLU A 48 11.41 4.83 -8.57
CA GLU A 48 10.43 5.55 -9.38
C GLU A 48 9.05 5.32 -8.78
N ILE A 49 8.42 6.38 -8.27
CA ILE A 49 7.16 6.29 -7.53
C ILE A 49 6.14 7.25 -8.16
N LEU A 50 4.89 6.78 -8.29
CA LEU A 50 3.72 7.60 -8.53
C LEU A 50 2.93 7.72 -7.23
N LEU A 51 2.64 8.96 -6.81
CA LEU A 51 1.67 9.25 -5.76
C LEU A 51 0.32 9.57 -6.40
N VAL A 52 -0.67 8.73 -6.16
CA VAL A 52 -2.06 9.02 -6.52
C VAL A 52 -2.69 9.76 -5.35
N THR A 53 -3.00 11.02 -5.54
CA THR A 53 -3.64 11.87 -4.54
C THR A 53 -5.07 12.22 -4.94
N GLY A 54 -5.82 12.87 -4.07
CA GLY A 54 -7.18 13.31 -4.33
C GLY A 54 -7.64 14.36 -3.34
N GLY A 55 -8.86 14.84 -3.52
CA GLY A 55 -9.44 15.84 -2.63
C GLY A 55 -8.80 17.23 -2.77
N LYS A 56 -9.14 18.13 -1.85
CA LYS A 56 -8.78 19.56 -1.94
C LYS A 56 -7.31 19.87 -1.63
N ASN A 57 -6.57 18.92 -1.05
CA ASN A 57 -5.23 19.13 -0.50
C ASN A 57 -4.11 18.53 -1.37
N ALA A 58 -4.36 18.25 -2.65
CA ALA A 58 -3.35 17.64 -3.54
C ALA A 58 -2.05 18.45 -3.63
N GLY A 59 -2.14 19.79 -3.61
CA GLY A 59 -0.98 20.67 -3.64
C GLY A 59 -0.08 20.59 -2.39
N ASP A 60 -0.62 20.13 -1.26
CA ASP A 60 0.14 19.99 -0.01
C ASP A 60 1.16 18.83 -0.10
N PHE A 61 0.82 17.76 -0.84
CA PHE A 61 1.76 16.69 -1.14
C PHE A 61 2.95 17.18 -1.98
N LEU A 62 2.71 18.01 -3.00
CA LEU A 62 3.78 18.60 -3.80
C LEU A 62 4.71 19.49 -2.96
N ARG A 63 4.14 20.30 -2.05
CA ARG A 63 4.95 21.13 -1.14
C ARG A 63 5.77 20.30 -0.16
N LEU A 64 5.19 19.20 0.36
CA LEU A 64 5.84 18.34 1.34
C LEU A 64 6.92 17.46 0.73
N LEU A 65 6.65 16.84 -0.42
CA LEU A 65 7.47 15.77 -0.97
C LEU A 65 8.39 16.24 -2.13
N GLY A 66 8.07 17.40 -2.72
CA GLY A 66 8.80 17.92 -3.86
C GLY A 66 8.91 16.89 -4.99
N ASN A 67 10.13 16.68 -5.46
CA ASN A 67 10.44 15.66 -6.47
C ASN A 67 10.99 14.34 -5.87
N GLY A 68 10.88 14.16 -4.55
CA GLY A 68 11.28 12.94 -3.86
C GLY A 68 12.78 12.80 -3.60
N ARG A 69 13.59 13.85 -3.77
CA ARG A 69 15.05 13.81 -3.55
C ARG A 69 15.41 13.40 -2.12
N ASP A 70 14.67 13.90 -1.13
CA ASP A 70 14.89 13.61 0.27
C ASP A 70 14.70 12.13 0.63
N PHE A 71 13.99 11.39 -0.22
CA PHE A 71 13.79 9.94 -0.13
C PHE A 71 14.79 9.15 -0.99
N GLY A 72 15.71 9.80 -1.70
CA GLY A 72 16.62 9.16 -2.64
C GLY A 72 15.91 8.58 -3.87
N LEU A 73 14.76 9.14 -4.24
CA LEU A 73 14.01 8.74 -5.44
C LEU A 73 14.67 9.30 -6.70
N LYS A 74 14.60 8.52 -7.76
CA LYS A 74 14.93 8.97 -9.11
C LYS A 74 13.85 9.90 -9.66
N HIS A 75 12.59 9.49 -9.47
CA HIS A 75 11.41 10.28 -9.85
C HIS A 75 10.28 10.06 -8.84
N LEU A 76 9.61 11.15 -8.46
CA LEU A 76 8.31 11.15 -7.80
C LEU A 76 7.32 11.86 -8.71
N ASN A 77 6.38 11.10 -9.24
CA ASN A 77 5.31 11.58 -10.10
C ASN A 77 4.02 11.72 -9.28
N TYR A 78 3.08 12.51 -9.79
CA TYR A 78 1.79 12.76 -9.14
C TYR A 78 0.67 12.60 -10.15
N THR A 79 -0.43 12.02 -9.70
CA THR A 79 -1.70 12.02 -10.44
C THR A 79 -2.85 12.25 -9.47
N TYR A 80 -4.02 12.58 -9.99
CA TYR A 80 -5.16 13.01 -9.20
C TYR A 80 -6.36 12.09 -9.47
N GLN A 81 -6.90 11.50 -8.39
CA GLN A 81 -8.15 10.76 -8.40
C GLN A 81 -9.32 11.72 -8.17
N GLU A 82 -10.25 11.77 -9.10
CA GLU A 82 -11.51 12.49 -8.94
C GLU A 82 -12.51 11.61 -8.18
N GLY A 83 -13.03 12.13 -7.07
CA GLY A 83 -14.01 11.38 -6.26
C GLY A 83 -13.43 10.24 -5.41
N GLU A 84 -14.25 9.24 -5.14
CA GLU A 84 -13.98 8.09 -4.25
C GLU A 84 -14.40 6.77 -4.91
N GLY A 85 -14.00 6.53 -6.15
CA GLY A 85 -14.38 5.32 -6.92
C GLY A 85 -13.66 4.04 -6.51
N GLY A 86 -12.90 4.05 -5.42
CA GLY A 86 -12.26 2.88 -4.84
C GLY A 86 -10.77 2.75 -5.15
N ILE A 87 -10.16 1.73 -4.53
CA ILE A 87 -8.70 1.47 -4.64
C ILE A 87 -8.32 1.08 -6.06
N ALA A 88 -9.12 0.24 -6.72
CA ALA A 88 -8.80 -0.20 -8.07
C ALA A 88 -8.95 0.91 -9.11
N GLU A 89 -9.88 1.85 -8.94
CA GLU A 89 -9.97 3.05 -9.79
C GLU A 89 -8.70 3.90 -9.65
N ALA A 90 -8.30 4.20 -8.40
CA ALA A 90 -7.07 4.94 -8.14
C ALA A 90 -5.84 4.25 -8.75
N LEU A 91 -5.76 2.93 -8.67
CA LEU A 91 -4.69 2.15 -9.28
C LEU A 91 -4.71 2.22 -10.81
N GLY A 92 -5.89 2.25 -11.43
CA GLY A 92 -6.04 2.40 -12.87
C GLY A 92 -5.35 3.64 -13.45
N LEU A 93 -5.28 4.74 -12.65
CA LEU A 93 -4.59 5.97 -13.04
C LEU A 93 -3.06 5.81 -13.17
N ALA A 94 -2.51 4.69 -12.73
CA ALA A 94 -1.08 4.40 -12.81
C ALA A 94 -0.66 3.68 -14.11
N GLU A 95 -1.57 3.39 -15.04
CA GLU A 95 -1.30 2.59 -16.25
C GLU A 95 -0.17 3.21 -17.10
N ASP A 96 -0.31 4.49 -17.46
CA ASP A 96 0.72 5.19 -18.26
C ASP A 96 2.05 5.29 -17.53
N PHE A 97 2.02 5.55 -16.20
CA PHE A 97 3.23 5.57 -15.40
C PHE A 97 3.90 4.19 -15.34
N ALA A 98 3.13 3.13 -15.22
CA ALA A 98 3.66 1.77 -15.18
C ALA A 98 4.41 1.41 -16.47
N ASP A 99 3.93 1.88 -17.65
CA ASP A 99 4.59 1.73 -18.94
C ASP A 99 5.04 0.27 -19.19
N GLY A 100 4.09 -0.66 -19.01
CA GLY A 100 4.31 -2.11 -19.15
C GLY A 100 5.16 -2.78 -18.06
N ASN A 101 5.69 -2.02 -17.08
CA ASN A 101 6.46 -2.59 -16.00
C ASN A 101 5.58 -3.18 -14.90
N PRO A 102 6.07 -4.21 -14.17
CA PRO A 102 5.46 -4.64 -12.93
C PRO A 102 5.45 -3.49 -11.90
N ILE A 103 4.44 -3.47 -11.04
CA ILE A 103 4.27 -2.44 -10.03
C ILE A 103 4.18 -3.02 -8.62
N CYS A 104 4.64 -2.25 -7.64
CA CYS A 104 4.40 -2.46 -6.22
C CYS A 104 3.52 -1.33 -5.70
N VAL A 105 2.36 -1.66 -5.19
CA VAL A 105 1.34 -0.72 -4.71
C VAL A 105 1.32 -0.74 -3.20
N VAL A 106 1.31 0.44 -2.58
CA VAL A 106 1.15 0.58 -1.12
C VAL A 106 0.05 1.61 -0.86
N LEU A 107 -0.92 1.24 -0.01
CA LEU A 107 -1.93 2.18 0.44
C LEU A 107 -1.31 3.21 1.37
N GLY A 108 -1.69 4.47 1.21
CA GLY A 108 -1.08 5.62 1.87
C GLY A 108 -1.22 5.66 3.39
N ASP A 109 -2.13 4.88 3.95
CA ASP A 109 -2.38 4.75 5.39
C ASP A 109 -1.90 3.44 5.99
N ASN A 110 -1.16 2.64 5.23
CA ASN A 110 -0.58 1.38 5.71
C ASN A 110 0.83 1.59 6.25
N ILE A 111 1.03 1.17 7.51
CA ILE A 111 2.28 1.30 8.23
C ILE A 111 2.72 -0.08 8.69
N ILE A 112 3.95 -0.43 8.38
CA ILE A 112 4.52 -1.75 8.66
C ILE A 112 5.82 -1.62 9.47
N GLU A 113 6.09 -2.59 10.33
CA GLU A 113 7.31 -2.64 11.13
C GLU A 113 8.53 -2.98 10.27
N MET A 114 8.42 -4.08 9.54
CA MET A 114 9.50 -4.64 8.75
C MET A 114 9.45 -4.16 7.28
N ASN A 115 10.47 -4.50 6.50
CA ASN A 115 10.48 -4.22 5.07
C ASN A 115 9.78 -5.32 4.25
N ILE A 116 9.57 -5.06 2.98
CA ILE A 116 8.96 -5.98 2.02
C ILE A 116 9.96 -6.53 0.98
N CYS A 117 11.27 -6.45 1.27
CA CYS A 117 12.32 -6.85 0.33
C CYS A 117 12.14 -8.29 -0.14
N ARG A 118 11.85 -9.23 0.79
CA ARG A 118 11.65 -10.65 0.47
C ARG A 118 10.50 -10.85 -0.51
N ALA A 119 9.36 -10.18 -0.27
CA ALA A 119 8.20 -10.26 -1.16
C ALA A 119 8.50 -9.71 -2.56
N VAL A 120 9.20 -8.57 -2.64
CA VAL A 120 9.62 -7.96 -3.90
C VAL A 120 10.58 -8.88 -4.67
N GLU A 121 11.60 -9.45 -4.01
CA GLU A 121 12.53 -10.36 -4.64
C GLU A 121 11.86 -11.68 -5.08
N ALA A 122 10.94 -12.20 -4.27
CA ALA A 122 10.15 -13.38 -4.66
C ALA A 122 9.26 -13.08 -5.88
N PHE A 123 8.64 -11.89 -5.93
CA PHE A 123 7.81 -11.49 -7.06
C PHE A 123 8.62 -11.25 -8.34
N LYS A 124 9.84 -10.70 -8.24
CA LYS A 124 10.74 -10.57 -9.42
C LYS A 124 11.08 -11.91 -10.07
N ARG A 125 11.07 -13.01 -9.31
CA ARG A 125 11.24 -14.37 -9.82
C ARG A 125 9.96 -15.00 -10.35
N GLN A 126 8.81 -14.41 -10.03
CA GLN A 126 7.50 -14.86 -10.52
C GLN A 126 7.32 -14.37 -11.96
N VAL A 127 7.04 -15.28 -12.89
CA VAL A 127 6.95 -14.97 -14.33
C VAL A 127 5.78 -14.05 -14.66
N ARG A 128 4.65 -14.24 -13.96
CA ARG A 128 3.39 -13.47 -14.15
C ARG A 128 2.51 -13.54 -12.92
N GLY A 129 1.49 -12.70 -12.88
CA GLY A 129 0.43 -12.74 -11.88
C GLY A 129 0.58 -11.65 -10.82
N ALA A 130 0.12 -11.96 -9.63
CA ALA A 130 0.13 -11.04 -8.50
C ALA A 130 0.71 -11.70 -7.24
N LYS A 131 1.15 -10.84 -6.32
CA LYS A 131 1.50 -11.23 -4.95
C LYS A 131 0.84 -10.27 -3.98
N ILE A 132 0.16 -10.82 -2.98
CA ILE A 132 -0.41 -10.06 -1.86
C ILE A 132 0.36 -10.34 -0.58
N LEU A 133 0.32 -9.40 0.35
CA LEU A 133 0.83 -9.60 1.69
C LEU A 133 -0.32 -9.80 2.65
N LEU A 134 -0.16 -10.77 3.54
CA LEU A 134 -1.14 -11.15 4.54
C LEU A 134 -0.63 -10.86 5.95
N LYS A 135 -1.55 -10.53 6.85
CA LYS A 135 -1.30 -10.43 8.28
C LYS A 135 -2.44 -11.06 9.08
N GLU A 136 -2.12 -11.86 10.08
CA GLU A 136 -3.11 -12.30 11.06
C GLU A 136 -3.52 -11.13 11.94
N VAL A 137 -4.83 -10.95 12.07
CA VAL A 137 -5.46 -9.87 12.83
C VAL A 137 -6.66 -10.41 13.63
N THR A 138 -7.05 -9.70 14.68
CA THR A 138 -8.21 -10.05 15.50
C THR A 138 -9.53 -9.43 14.99
N ASP A 139 -9.44 -8.40 14.16
CA ASP A 139 -10.54 -7.60 13.60
C ASP A 139 -10.61 -7.75 12.06
N ALA A 140 -10.54 -9.01 11.58
CA ALA A 140 -10.43 -9.34 10.15
C ALA A 140 -11.63 -8.85 9.32
N ASP A 141 -12.81 -8.72 9.91
CA ASP A 141 -14.05 -8.21 9.29
C ASP A 141 -13.94 -6.78 8.73
N ARG A 142 -12.89 -6.06 9.09
CA ARG A 142 -12.61 -4.70 8.57
C ARG A 142 -11.88 -4.68 7.22
N PHE A 143 -11.35 -5.81 6.78
CA PHE A 143 -10.41 -5.92 5.66
C PHE A 143 -10.87 -6.94 4.62
N GLY A 144 -10.17 -6.99 3.49
CA GLY A 144 -10.23 -8.15 2.62
C GLY A 144 -9.64 -9.37 3.34
N VAL A 145 -10.39 -10.47 3.41
CA VAL A 145 -9.98 -11.68 4.14
C VAL A 145 -9.67 -12.79 3.15
N ALA A 146 -8.44 -13.32 3.21
CA ALA A 146 -8.00 -14.42 2.37
C ALA A 146 -8.42 -15.78 2.94
N GLU A 147 -9.06 -16.61 2.13
CA GLU A 147 -9.24 -18.03 2.41
C GLU A 147 -8.04 -18.81 1.86
N ILE A 148 -7.33 -19.53 2.74
CA ILE A 148 -6.11 -20.28 2.39
C ILE A 148 -6.40 -21.78 2.51
N ARG A 149 -6.02 -22.55 1.48
CA ARG A 149 -6.02 -24.01 1.49
C ARG A 149 -4.64 -24.53 1.09
N GLY A 150 -3.95 -25.16 2.04
CA GLY A 150 -2.55 -25.49 1.87
C GLY A 150 -1.71 -24.22 1.66
N ASN A 151 -1.01 -24.13 0.54
CA ASN A 151 -0.18 -22.96 0.20
C ASN A 151 -0.83 -22.02 -0.82
N TYR A 152 -2.15 -22.12 -1.02
CA TYR A 152 -2.87 -21.35 -2.05
C TYR A 152 -3.95 -20.48 -1.43
N VAL A 153 -4.07 -19.27 -1.93
CA VAL A 153 -5.25 -18.43 -1.70
C VAL A 153 -6.33 -18.92 -2.66
N VAL A 154 -7.47 -19.36 -2.12
CA VAL A 154 -8.59 -19.88 -2.92
C VAL A 154 -9.73 -18.88 -3.10
N GLY A 155 -9.69 -17.76 -2.41
CA GLY A 155 -10.62 -16.66 -2.52
C GLY A 155 -10.30 -15.55 -1.54
N ILE A 156 -10.76 -14.34 -1.84
CA ILE A 156 -10.68 -13.19 -0.95
C ILE A 156 -12.07 -12.56 -0.87
N GLU A 157 -12.55 -12.32 0.35
CA GLU A 157 -13.85 -11.68 0.60
C GLU A 157 -13.62 -10.30 1.22
N GLU A 158 -14.24 -9.26 0.63
CA GLU A 158 -14.11 -7.88 1.12
C GLU A 158 -15.03 -7.65 2.32
N LYS A 159 -14.44 -7.32 3.46
CA LYS A 159 -15.13 -6.97 4.72
C LYS A 159 -16.27 -7.95 5.04
N PRO A 160 -15.99 -9.25 5.16
CA PRO A 160 -17.01 -10.25 5.43
C PRO A 160 -17.62 -10.05 6.82
N LYS A 161 -18.95 -10.20 6.94
CA LYS A 161 -19.61 -10.16 8.26
C LYS A 161 -19.16 -11.30 9.19
N ILE A 162 -18.80 -12.43 8.60
CA ILE A 162 -18.28 -13.62 9.29
C ILE A 162 -17.02 -14.05 8.53
N PRO A 163 -15.83 -13.62 9.00
CA PRO A 163 -14.56 -13.95 8.36
C PRO A 163 -14.29 -15.46 8.36
N LYS A 164 -13.87 -16.01 7.22
CA LYS A 164 -13.47 -17.42 7.11
C LYS A 164 -12.09 -17.70 7.66
N SER A 165 -11.29 -16.68 7.90
CA SER A 165 -9.96 -16.73 8.50
C SER A 165 -9.63 -15.41 9.18
N ASN A 166 -8.51 -15.36 9.91
CA ASN A 166 -7.97 -14.13 10.47
C ASN A 166 -6.89 -13.50 9.58
N CYS A 167 -6.73 -13.99 8.34
CA CYS A 167 -5.71 -13.54 7.41
C CYS A 167 -6.20 -12.32 6.62
N ALA A 168 -5.94 -11.12 7.12
CA ALA A 168 -6.22 -9.87 6.42
C ALA A 168 -5.24 -9.66 5.26
N VAL A 169 -5.77 -9.28 4.09
CA VAL A 169 -4.97 -8.76 2.98
C VAL A 169 -4.61 -7.32 3.32
N ILE A 170 -3.33 -7.07 3.55
CA ILE A 170 -2.86 -5.73 3.88
C ILE A 170 -2.72 -4.88 2.60
N GLY A 171 -2.65 -3.55 2.78
CA GLY A 171 -2.58 -2.61 1.66
C GLY A 171 -1.22 -2.58 0.96
N VAL A 172 -0.61 -3.73 0.68
CA VAL A 172 0.62 -3.89 -0.10
C VAL A 172 0.42 -4.99 -1.13
N TYR A 173 0.54 -4.62 -2.39
CA TYR A 173 0.27 -5.49 -3.53
C TYR A 173 1.39 -5.41 -4.56
N LEU A 174 1.72 -6.53 -5.20
CA LEU A 174 2.63 -6.58 -6.33
C LEU A 174 1.87 -7.18 -7.53
N TYR A 175 1.91 -6.48 -8.65
CA TYR A 175 1.18 -6.88 -9.85
C TYR A 175 2.09 -6.87 -11.07
N ASP A 176 1.85 -7.82 -11.99
CA ASP A 176 2.33 -7.70 -13.35
C ASP A 176 1.52 -6.64 -14.13
N ASN A 177 1.91 -6.34 -15.36
CA ASN A 177 1.27 -5.33 -16.19
C ASN A 177 -0.17 -5.66 -16.61
N THR A 178 -0.63 -6.91 -16.44
CA THR A 178 -2.01 -7.32 -16.79
C THR A 178 -3.05 -6.80 -15.81
N VAL A 179 -2.63 -6.20 -14.70
CA VAL A 179 -3.54 -5.64 -13.68
C VAL A 179 -4.48 -4.58 -14.26
N PHE A 180 -3.99 -3.75 -15.18
CA PHE A 180 -4.79 -2.68 -15.77
C PHE A 180 -5.94 -3.22 -16.64
N GLU A 181 -5.70 -4.29 -17.38
CA GLU A 181 -6.76 -4.98 -18.14
C GLU A 181 -7.82 -5.61 -17.22
N LYS A 182 -7.41 -6.09 -16.04
CA LYS A 182 -8.35 -6.60 -15.04
C LYS A 182 -9.18 -5.46 -14.44
N ILE A 183 -8.56 -4.33 -14.13
CA ILE A 183 -9.26 -3.14 -13.61
C ILE A 183 -10.33 -2.66 -14.60
N LYS A 184 -10.05 -2.59 -15.89
CA LYS A 184 -10.99 -2.18 -16.95
C LYS A 184 -12.25 -3.09 -17.03
N ARG A 185 -12.16 -4.30 -16.52
CA ARG A 185 -13.26 -5.29 -16.50
C ARG A 185 -14.12 -5.23 -15.24
N LEU A 186 -13.70 -4.49 -14.22
CA LEU A 186 -14.43 -4.37 -12.97
C LEU A 186 -15.78 -3.65 -13.16
N LYS A 187 -16.69 -3.98 -12.27
CA LYS A 187 -17.94 -3.24 -12.07
C LYS A 187 -17.95 -2.71 -10.64
N PRO A 188 -18.54 -1.54 -10.41
CA PRO A 188 -18.70 -1.02 -9.05
C PRO A 188 -19.43 -2.01 -8.15
N SER A 189 -18.93 -2.17 -6.93
CA SER A 189 -19.54 -2.98 -5.88
C SER A 189 -20.84 -2.35 -5.37
N GLY A 190 -21.52 -3.03 -4.45
CA GLY A 190 -22.68 -2.46 -3.74
C GLY A 190 -22.36 -1.16 -2.97
N ARG A 191 -21.08 -0.81 -2.80
CA ARG A 191 -20.61 0.45 -2.20
C ARG A 191 -20.33 1.55 -3.26
N GLY A 192 -20.48 1.24 -4.54
CA GLY A 192 -20.14 2.13 -5.64
C GLY A 192 -18.64 2.23 -5.93
N GLU A 193 -17.82 1.35 -5.36
CA GLU A 193 -16.37 1.33 -5.49
C GLU A 193 -15.88 0.21 -6.41
N LEU A 194 -14.79 0.44 -7.16
CA LEU A 194 -14.02 -0.61 -7.82
C LEU A 194 -13.08 -1.24 -6.79
N GLU A 195 -13.38 -2.48 -6.40
CA GLU A 195 -12.70 -3.16 -5.30
C GLU A 195 -11.37 -3.78 -5.74
N ILE A 196 -10.32 -3.54 -4.98
CA ILE A 196 -9.03 -4.21 -5.19
C ILE A 196 -9.13 -5.72 -4.92
N THR A 197 -10.06 -6.11 -4.06
CA THR A 197 -10.37 -7.51 -3.77
C THR A 197 -10.83 -8.26 -5.03
N ASP A 198 -11.63 -7.62 -5.89
CA ASP A 198 -12.07 -8.23 -7.15
C ASP A 198 -10.92 -8.36 -8.14
N VAL A 199 -10.00 -7.40 -8.20
CA VAL A 199 -8.75 -7.52 -8.97
C VAL A 199 -7.95 -8.74 -8.52
N ASN A 200 -7.75 -8.89 -7.21
CA ASN A 200 -7.02 -10.04 -6.65
C ASN A 200 -7.71 -11.36 -6.96
N ASN A 201 -9.06 -11.40 -6.92
CA ASN A 201 -9.83 -12.60 -7.23
C ASN A 201 -9.72 -13.01 -8.71
N PHE A 202 -9.48 -12.10 -9.66
CA PHE A 202 -9.13 -12.49 -11.02
C PHE A 202 -7.83 -13.31 -11.06
N TYR A 203 -6.81 -12.91 -10.31
CA TYR A 203 -5.56 -13.67 -10.21
C TYR A 203 -5.72 -14.98 -9.45
N VAL A 204 -6.64 -15.07 -8.48
CA VAL A 204 -7.02 -16.36 -7.85
C VAL A 204 -7.60 -17.29 -8.88
N GLN A 205 -8.59 -16.82 -9.69
CA GLN A 205 -9.24 -17.62 -10.72
C GLN A 205 -8.28 -18.11 -11.81
N GLU A 206 -7.27 -17.29 -12.13
CA GLU A 206 -6.20 -17.65 -13.09
C GLU A 206 -5.12 -18.56 -12.49
N GLY A 207 -5.15 -18.82 -11.16
CA GLY A 207 -4.12 -19.61 -10.48
C GLY A 207 -2.76 -18.93 -10.44
N THR A 208 -2.73 -17.59 -10.54
CA THR A 208 -1.50 -16.78 -10.62
C THR A 208 -1.30 -15.82 -9.43
N LEU A 209 -2.18 -15.90 -8.42
CA LEU A 209 -2.00 -15.18 -7.15
C LEU A 209 -1.08 -15.96 -6.22
N THR A 210 -0.06 -15.31 -5.72
CA THR A 210 0.78 -15.80 -4.62
C THR A 210 0.65 -14.90 -3.40
N TYR A 211 1.08 -15.36 -2.24
CA TYR A 211 1.06 -14.54 -1.03
C TYR A 211 2.35 -14.68 -0.23
N GLU A 212 2.53 -13.76 0.69
CA GLU A 212 3.55 -13.83 1.73
C GLU A 212 2.99 -13.25 3.03
N THR A 213 3.33 -13.86 4.17
CA THR A 213 2.93 -13.33 5.48
C THR A 213 3.94 -12.26 5.91
N LEU A 214 3.44 -11.10 6.30
CA LEU A 214 4.28 -10.00 6.78
C LEU A 214 4.79 -10.29 8.19
N ASP A 215 6.11 -10.20 8.36
CA ASP A 215 6.76 -10.24 9.66
C ASP A 215 6.56 -8.91 10.43
N GLY A 216 6.60 -8.98 11.77
CA GLY A 216 6.39 -7.81 12.61
C GLY A 216 4.93 -7.32 12.64
N TRP A 217 4.70 -6.11 13.18
CA TRP A 217 3.37 -5.53 13.22
C TRP A 217 3.01 -4.80 11.92
N TRP A 218 1.72 -4.69 11.72
CA TRP A 218 1.07 -3.88 10.69
C TRP A 218 -0.15 -3.18 11.29
N THR A 219 -0.46 -2.00 10.80
CA THR A 219 -1.72 -1.30 11.06
C THR A 219 -2.09 -0.40 9.88
N ASP A 220 -3.39 -0.24 9.65
CA ASP A 220 -3.91 0.92 8.94
C ASP A 220 -3.92 2.14 9.89
N ALA A 221 -4.11 3.34 9.36
CA ALA A 221 -4.31 4.54 10.14
C ALA A 221 -5.56 5.30 9.64
N GLY A 222 -6.65 4.56 9.40
CA GLY A 222 -7.87 5.08 8.80
C GLY A 222 -8.97 5.50 9.79
N THR A 223 -8.83 5.21 11.09
CA THR A 223 -9.74 5.62 12.17
C THR A 223 -8.96 6.24 13.32
N PHE A 224 -9.63 6.89 14.28
CA PHE A 224 -8.96 7.46 15.46
C PHE A 224 -8.21 6.40 16.27
N GLU A 225 -8.81 5.21 16.45
CA GLU A 225 -8.22 4.11 17.20
C GLU A 225 -6.98 3.56 16.49
N SER A 226 -7.07 3.34 15.17
CA SER A 226 -5.94 2.83 14.40
C SER A 226 -4.85 3.90 14.19
N LEU A 227 -5.20 5.18 14.12
CA LEU A 227 -4.25 6.29 14.11
C LEU A 227 -3.45 6.35 15.43
N LEU A 228 -4.12 6.27 16.58
CA LEU A 228 -3.46 6.21 17.88
C LEU A 228 -2.58 4.96 18.02
N ARG A 229 -3.09 3.81 17.58
CA ARG A 229 -2.32 2.55 17.56
C ARG A 229 -1.04 2.69 16.73
N ALA A 230 -1.14 3.28 15.53
CA ALA A 230 0.02 3.53 14.67
C ALA A 230 1.07 4.41 15.35
N ASN A 231 0.66 5.50 15.99
CA ASN A 231 1.55 6.37 16.75
C ASN A 231 2.30 5.60 17.84
N ASN A 232 1.58 4.81 18.63
CA ASN A 232 2.17 4.03 19.73
C ASN A 232 3.15 2.96 19.22
N LEU A 233 2.78 2.22 18.17
CA LEU A 233 3.65 1.19 17.58
C LEU A 233 4.94 1.78 17.03
N VAL A 234 4.84 2.89 16.29
CA VAL A 234 6.02 3.57 15.76
C VAL A 234 6.89 4.14 16.86
N ALA A 235 6.32 4.77 17.90
CA ALA A 235 7.07 5.30 19.04
C ALA A 235 7.82 4.20 19.82
N GLN A 236 7.22 3.02 19.98
CA GLN A 236 7.77 1.92 20.74
C GLN A 236 8.84 1.13 20.00
N SER A 237 8.61 0.82 18.74
CA SER A 237 9.44 -0.13 18.00
C SER A 237 9.96 0.39 16.67
N GLY A 238 9.52 1.57 16.21
CA GLY A 238 9.87 2.10 14.88
C GLY A 238 9.13 1.36 13.76
N ALA A 239 9.22 1.88 12.54
CA ALA A 239 8.62 1.32 11.33
C ALA A 239 9.64 1.19 10.20
N ASN A 240 9.30 0.41 9.17
CA ASN A 240 10.11 0.24 7.95
C ASN A 240 11.55 -0.24 8.23
N LYS A 241 11.72 -1.11 9.19
CA LYS A 241 13.04 -1.65 9.57
C LYS A 241 13.64 -2.48 8.44
N VAL A 242 14.92 -2.30 8.22
CA VAL A 242 15.71 -3.14 7.32
C VAL A 242 16.34 -4.24 8.17
N SER A 243 16.03 -5.51 7.89
CA SER A 243 16.68 -6.63 8.58
C SER A 243 18.18 -6.65 8.28
N ALA A 244 18.99 -6.96 9.29
CA ALA A 244 20.45 -6.99 9.17
C ALA A 244 20.98 -7.99 8.13
N GLU A 245 20.13 -8.88 7.61
CA GLU A 245 20.49 -9.92 6.63
C GLU A 245 20.42 -9.47 5.16
N SER A 246 19.88 -8.29 4.85
CA SER A 246 19.88 -7.73 3.50
C SER A 246 21.02 -6.71 3.33
N GLY A 247 22.27 -7.20 3.40
CA GLY A 247 23.48 -6.38 3.26
C GLY A 247 23.64 -5.78 1.87
N VAL A 248 23.03 -4.63 1.64
CA VAL A 248 23.52 -3.62 0.69
C VAL A 248 23.93 -2.43 1.55
N ALA A 249 25.22 -2.22 1.68
CA ALA A 249 25.83 -1.13 2.43
C ALA A 249 25.33 0.22 1.88
N THR A 250 24.40 0.86 2.58
CA THR A 250 24.14 2.27 2.39
C THR A 250 25.19 3.06 3.17
N GLY A 251 26.14 3.63 2.42
CA GLY A 251 27.12 4.57 2.96
C GLY A 251 26.42 5.78 3.57
N ALA A 252 26.25 5.77 4.87
CA ALA A 252 25.85 6.94 5.62
C ALA A 252 27.07 7.85 5.75
N GLN A 253 27.21 8.86 4.90
CA GLN A 253 28.08 9.99 5.16
C GLN A 253 27.48 10.79 6.34
N LYS A 254 28.19 10.74 7.47
CA LYS A 254 27.98 11.70 8.55
C LYS A 254 28.36 13.08 8.02
N VAL A 255 27.37 13.97 7.91
CA VAL A 255 27.64 15.41 7.80
C VAL A 255 27.82 15.92 9.22
N ASN A 256 29.04 16.23 9.58
CA ASN A 256 29.41 17.00 10.80
C ASN A 256 29.18 18.49 10.54
N SER A 257 28.62 19.13 11.56
CA SER A 257 28.49 20.57 11.87
C SER A 257 27.55 21.37 11.00
#